data_f67044fc0a30114ffbd1976c4a2aee9e
#
_entry.id   f67044fc0a30114ffbd1976c4a2aee9e
#
_cell.length_a   1.000
_cell.length_b   1.000
_cell.length_c   1.000
_cell.angle_alpha   90.00
_cell.angle_beta   90.00
_cell.angle_gamma   90.00
#
_symmetry.space_group_name_H-M   'P 1'
#
loop_
_entity.id
_entity.type
_entity.pdbx_description
1 polymer ?
#
loop_
_entity_poly.entity_id
_entity_poly.type
_entity_poly.pdbx_seq_one_letter_code
_entity_poly.pdbx_strand_id
1 'polypeptide(L)'
;MNLRYKKKGEDTEQILFMQWCRHHEDMYPQLRWIYHIPNGGRRDAKEAAVLKQMGVKAGVSDIHFPYPSGRYIGMYIEMKFGTNIPSKEQREFLREMELVGHYCCICYSAVAAVKAVEEYINLSGDAEMTGATLGESLQYQVHRAWGIPVI
;
A
#
# COMPACT_ATOMS: atom_id res chain seq x y z
N MET A 1 22.13 -4.42 -2.17
CA MET A 1 21.49 -5.24 -3.21
C MET A 1 21.67 -4.56 -4.57
N ASN A 2 22.15 -5.27 -5.56
CA ASN A 2 22.40 -4.71 -6.87
C ASN A 2 21.10 -4.67 -7.70
N LEU A 3 20.41 -3.54 -7.73
CA LEU A 3 19.17 -3.35 -8.49
C LEU A 3 19.38 -3.30 -10.03
N ARG A 4 20.62 -3.51 -10.48
CA ARG A 4 21.02 -3.37 -11.88
C ARG A 4 20.27 -4.26 -12.88
N TYR A 5 19.59 -5.28 -12.40
CA TYR A 5 19.00 -6.31 -13.25
C TYR A 5 17.49 -6.52 -13.05
N LYS A 6 16.84 -5.76 -12.18
CA LYS A 6 15.38 -5.85 -12.08
C LYS A 6 14.71 -4.92 -13.10
N LYS A 7 13.89 -5.51 -13.94
CA LYS A 7 12.97 -4.79 -14.79
C LYS A 7 12.14 -3.84 -13.92
N LYS A 8 12.05 -2.56 -14.29
CA LYS A 8 11.17 -1.61 -13.59
C LYS A 8 9.76 -2.19 -13.52
N GLY A 9 9.17 -2.15 -12.34
CA GLY A 9 7.85 -2.70 -12.11
C GLY A 9 7.39 -2.46 -10.67
N GLU A 10 6.26 -3.02 -10.35
CA GLU A 10 5.61 -2.93 -9.04
C GLU A 10 6.52 -3.40 -7.90
N ASP A 11 7.19 -4.55 -8.07
CA ASP A 11 8.13 -5.09 -7.09
C ASP A 11 9.30 -4.13 -6.81
N THR A 12 9.84 -3.50 -7.85
CA THR A 12 10.95 -2.56 -7.72
C THR A 12 10.53 -1.34 -6.91
N GLU A 13 9.37 -0.78 -7.20
CA GLU A 13 8.83 0.38 -6.48
C GLU A 13 8.55 0.02 -5.01
N GLN A 14 8.01 -1.14 -4.74
CA GLN A 14 7.78 -1.60 -3.37
C GLN A 14 9.09 -1.80 -2.60
N ILE A 15 10.11 -2.39 -3.23
CA ILE A 15 11.43 -2.55 -2.61
C ILE A 15 12.04 -1.20 -2.25
N LEU A 16 11.98 -0.22 -3.16
CA LEU A 16 12.49 1.13 -2.90
C LEU A 16 11.75 1.80 -1.74
N PHE A 17 10.44 1.66 -1.69
CA PHE A 17 9.64 2.17 -0.59
C PHE A 17 10.02 1.52 0.74
N MET A 18 10.14 0.21 0.80
CA MET A 18 10.53 -0.51 2.01
C MET A 18 11.96 -0.19 2.46
N GLN A 19 12.87 0.08 1.52
CA GLN A 19 14.20 0.58 1.84
C GLN A 19 14.14 1.97 2.50
N TRP A 20 13.32 2.87 1.96
CA TRP A 20 13.09 4.18 2.56
C TRP A 20 12.57 4.05 4.00
N CYS A 21 11.59 3.18 4.24
CA CYS A 21 11.07 2.92 5.58
C CYS A 21 12.17 2.50 6.55
N ARG A 22 13.00 1.55 6.17
CA ARG A 22 14.11 1.07 7.01
C ARG A 22 15.13 2.18 7.32
N HIS A 23 15.45 3.01 6.34
CA HIS A 23 16.41 4.11 6.53
C HIS A 23 15.86 5.25 7.39
N HIS A 24 14.54 5.34 7.57
CA HIS A 24 13.90 6.41 8.33
C HIS A 24 13.35 5.96 9.69
N GLU A 25 13.65 4.74 10.12
CA GLU A 25 13.21 4.23 11.42
C GLU A 25 13.73 5.07 12.60
N ASP A 26 14.91 5.67 12.48
CA ASP A 26 15.45 6.56 13.51
C ASP A 26 14.62 7.84 13.65
N MET A 27 14.11 8.36 12.53
CA MET A 27 13.25 9.56 12.51
C MET A 27 11.81 9.22 12.88
N TYR A 28 11.30 8.11 12.37
CA TYR A 28 9.95 7.61 12.57
C TYR A 28 9.98 6.17 13.09
N PRO A 29 10.15 5.95 14.41
CA PRO A 29 10.32 4.62 14.98
C PRO A 29 9.20 3.63 14.67
N GLN A 30 7.97 4.14 14.45
CA GLN A 30 6.82 3.32 14.09
C GLN A 30 6.98 2.63 12.72
N LEU A 31 7.86 3.11 11.83
CA LEU A 31 8.12 2.49 10.52
C LEU A 31 8.71 1.08 10.62
N ARG A 32 9.27 0.70 11.77
CA ARG A 32 9.73 -0.68 11.99
C ARG A 32 8.61 -1.72 11.86
N TRP A 33 7.37 -1.31 12.00
CA TRP A 33 6.20 -2.20 11.99
C TRP A 33 5.41 -2.20 10.69
N ILE A 34 5.82 -1.40 9.71
CA ILE A 34 5.26 -1.49 8.36
C ILE A 34 5.80 -2.74 7.66
N TYR A 35 4.94 -3.49 7.01
CA TYR A 35 5.32 -4.76 6.41
C TYR A 35 4.53 -5.10 5.15
N HIS A 36 5.11 -5.98 4.34
CA HIS A 36 4.50 -6.54 3.14
C HIS A 36 3.68 -7.79 3.47
N ILE A 37 2.53 -7.91 2.83
CA ILE A 37 1.68 -9.09 2.88
C ILE A 37 1.91 -9.89 1.58
N PRO A 38 2.61 -11.03 1.61
CA PRO A 38 2.98 -11.78 0.42
C PRO A 38 1.79 -12.57 -0.12
N ASN A 39 0.88 -11.90 -0.79
CA ASN A 39 -0.38 -12.45 -1.28
C ASN A 39 -0.35 -12.81 -2.77
N GLY A 40 0.72 -12.48 -3.48
CA GLY A 40 0.91 -12.72 -4.89
C GLY A 40 2.16 -13.59 -5.16
N GLY A 41 2.41 -13.85 -6.43
CA GLY A 41 3.57 -14.58 -6.91
C GLY A 41 3.23 -15.95 -7.48
N ARG A 42 4.18 -16.51 -8.25
CA ARG A 42 4.05 -17.86 -8.80
C ARG A 42 4.29 -18.89 -7.70
N ARG A 43 3.27 -19.71 -7.46
CA ARG A 43 3.33 -20.84 -6.54
C ARG A 43 2.75 -22.05 -7.25
N ASP A 44 3.23 -23.23 -6.90
CA ASP A 44 2.57 -24.43 -7.39
C ASP A 44 1.18 -24.60 -6.74
N ALA A 45 0.33 -25.40 -7.38
CA ALA A 45 -1.06 -25.56 -6.94
C ALA A 45 -1.16 -26.14 -5.52
N LYS A 46 -0.22 -26.99 -5.12
CA LYS A 46 -0.18 -27.62 -3.79
C LYS A 46 0.16 -26.58 -2.72
N GLU A 47 1.19 -25.78 -2.95
CA GLU A 47 1.58 -24.69 -2.05
C GLU A 47 0.45 -23.66 -1.92
N ALA A 48 -0.16 -23.24 -3.04
CA ALA A 48 -1.27 -22.31 -3.05
C ALA A 48 -2.48 -22.83 -2.25
N ALA A 49 -2.79 -24.12 -2.35
CA ALA A 49 -3.87 -24.75 -1.60
C ALA A 49 -3.61 -24.75 -0.09
N VAL A 50 -2.38 -25.05 0.33
CA VAL A 50 -1.97 -25.02 1.74
C VAL A 50 -2.06 -23.59 2.29
N LEU A 51 -1.54 -22.60 1.59
CA LEU A 51 -1.58 -21.20 2.00
C LEU A 51 -3.03 -20.68 2.13
N LYS A 52 -3.90 -21.08 1.21
CA LYS A 52 -5.32 -20.74 1.30
C LYS A 52 -5.97 -21.35 2.57
N GLN A 53 -5.65 -22.61 2.89
CA GLN A 53 -6.12 -23.26 4.12
C GLN A 53 -5.55 -22.57 5.38
N MET A 54 -4.34 -22.04 5.32
CA MET A 54 -3.71 -21.26 6.39
C MET A 54 -4.31 -19.85 6.54
N GLY A 55 -5.20 -19.44 5.64
CA GLY A 55 -5.90 -18.16 5.74
C GLY A 55 -5.40 -17.06 4.80
N VAL A 56 -4.52 -17.36 3.85
CA VAL A 56 -4.17 -16.39 2.80
C VAL A 56 -5.40 -16.09 1.95
N LYS A 57 -5.70 -14.82 1.76
CA LYS A 57 -6.90 -14.36 1.06
C LYS A 57 -6.52 -13.50 -0.15
N ALA A 58 -7.17 -13.78 -1.27
CA ALA A 58 -7.06 -12.92 -2.45
C ALA A 58 -7.57 -11.51 -2.14
N GLY A 59 -6.94 -10.51 -2.75
CA GLY A 59 -7.36 -9.12 -2.66
C GLY A 59 -6.80 -8.33 -1.48
N VAL A 60 -6.16 -8.96 -0.51
CA VAL A 60 -5.49 -8.24 0.58
C VAL A 60 -4.35 -7.39 0.00
N SER A 61 -4.24 -6.14 0.45
CA SER A 61 -3.24 -5.18 -0.04
C SER A 61 -1.79 -5.63 0.18
N ASP A 62 -0.88 -5.04 -0.58
CA ASP A 62 0.55 -5.35 -0.53
C ASP A 62 1.21 -5.00 0.79
N ILE A 63 0.80 -3.89 1.41
CA ILE A 63 1.45 -3.31 2.58
C ILE A 63 0.43 -2.97 3.65
N HIS A 64 0.73 -3.34 4.87
CA HIS A 64 -0.02 -2.98 6.07
C HIS A 64 0.86 -2.20 7.04
N PHE A 65 0.34 -1.07 7.50
CA PHE A 65 0.93 -0.27 8.55
C PHE A 65 -0.04 -0.25 9.75
N PRO A 66 0.19 -1.09 10.78
CA PRO A 66 -0.75 -1.27 11.89
C PRO A 66 -0.72 -0.14 12.93
N TYR A 67 -0.01 0.95 12.66
CA TYR A 67 0.13 2.08 13.56
C TYR A 67 -1.02 3.07 13.38
N PRO A 68 -1.81 3.38 14.43
CA PRO A 68 -2.85 4.39 14.35
C PRO A 68 -2.27 5.80 14.19
N SER A 69 -2.93 6.64 13.40
CA SER A 69 -2.57 8.05 13.25
C SER A 69 -3.78 8.89 12.83
N GLY A 70 -3.89 10.10 13.35
CA GLY A 70 -5.06 10.92 13.13
C GLY A 70 -6.34 10.17 13.54
N ARG A 71 -7.35 10.23 12.72
CA ARG A 71 -8.60 9.50 12.93
C ARG A 71 -8.54 8.02 12.54
N TYR A 72 -7.41 7.55 11.99
CA TYR A 72 -7.30 6.20 11.42
C TYR A 72 -6.72 5.20 12.40
N ILE A 73 -7.18 3.95 12.32
CA ILE A 73 -6.71 2.85 13.16
C ILE A 73 -5.50 2.11 12.57
N GLY A 74 -5.16 2.40 11.34
CA GLY A 74 -4.06 1.81 10.58
C GLY A 74 -4.15 2.21 9.13
N MET A 75 -3.22 1.72 8.31
CA MET A 75 -3.13 2.06 6.89
C MET A 75 -2.85 0.83 6.04
N TYR A 76 -3.48 0.77 4.86
CA TYR A 76 -3.19 -0.20 3.81
C TYR A 76 -2.77 0.51 2.53
N ILE A 77 -1.74 -0.01 1.90
CA ILE A 77 -1.25 0.48 0.61
C ILE A 77 -1.26 -0.65 -0.41
N GLU A 78 -1.92 -0.42 -1.52
CA GLU A 78 -1.84 -1.25 -2.72
C GLU A 78 -0.84 -0.63 -3.68
N MET A 79 0.20 -1.38 -4.03
CA MET A 79 1.19 -0.93 -5.01
C MET A 79 0.74 -1.31 -6.42
N LYS A 80 0.88 -0.37 -7.34
CA LYS A 80 0.64 -0.58 -8.77
C LYS A 80 1.76 0.05 -9.59
N PHE A 81 1.86 -0.35 -10.84
CA PHE A 81 2.87 0.19 -11.77
C PHE A 81 2.29 0.39 -13.16
N GLY A 82 2.69 1.49 -13.82
CA GLY A 82 2.29 1.79 -15.19
C GLY A 82 0.78 1.94 -15.35
N THR A 83 0.19 1.12 -16.19
CA THR A 83 -1.26 1.12 -16.48
C THR A 83 -2.02 0.01 -15.75
N ASN A 84 -1.36 -0.77 -14.89
CA ASN A 84 -2.00 -1.80 -14.11
C ASN A 84 -3.03 -1.21 -13.16
N ILE A 85 -4.15 -1.88 -12.99
CA ILE A 85 -5.22 -1.45 -12.10
C ILE A 85 -5.47 -2.52 -11.03
N PRO A 86 -5.95 -2.15 -9.83
CA PRO A 86 -6.29 -3.13 -8.81
C PRO A 86 -7.43 -4.03 -9.27
N SER A 87 -7.38 -5.29 -8.86
CA SER A 87 -8.45 -6.26 -9.11
C SER A 87 -9.73 -5.86 -8.37
N LYS A 88 -10.84 -6.51 -8.73
CA LYS A 88 -12.10 -6.33 -8.01
C LYS A 88 -11.95 -6.65 -6.53
N GLU A 89 -11.31 -7.77 -6.20
CA GLU A 89 -11.07 -8.23 -4.83
C GLU A 89 -10.21 -7.24 -4.05
N GLN A 90 -9.18 -6.66 -4.66
CA GLN A 90 -8.34 -5.63 -4.05
C GLN A 90 -9.15 -4.37 -3.74
N ARG A 91 -10.01 -3.94 -4.66
CA ARG A 91 -10.88 -2.78 -4.44
C ARG A 91 -11.91 -3.03 -3.34
N GLU A 92 -12.49 -4.21 -3.29
CA GLU A 92 -13.42 -4.61 -2.21
C GLU A 92 -12.73 -4.57 -0.85
N PHE A 93 -11.55 -5.17 -0.75
CA PHE A 93 -10.76 -5.15 0.49
C PHE A 93 -10.48 -3.71 0.96
N LEU A 94 -9.97 -2.86 0.09
CA LEU A 94 -9.64 -1.48 0.45
C LEU A 94 -10.87 -0.70 0.92
N ARG A 95 -12.00 -0.83 0.25
CA ARG A 95 -13.25 -0.16 0.65
C ARG A 95 -13.75 -0.63 2.01
N GLU A 96 -13.74 -1.93 2.26
CA GLU A 96 -14.17 -2.47 3.54
C GLU A 96 -13.26 -2.06 4.68
N MET A 97 -11.94 -2.01 4.45
CA MET A 97 -10.98 -1.54 5.44
C MET A 97 -11.13 -0.03 5.73
N GLU A 98 -11.44 0.76 4.72
CA GLU A 98 -11.77 2.17 4.91
C GLU A 98 -13.02 2.35 5.78
N LEU A 99 -14.06 1.59 5.53
CA LEU A 99 -15.31 1.66 6.30
C LEU A 99 -15.12 1.34 7.78
N VAL A 100 -14.14 0.51 8.14
CA VAL A 100 -13.86 0.17 9.53
C VAL A 100 -12.78 1.03 10.17
N GLY A 101 -12.30 2.05 9.47
CA GLY A 101 -11.45 3.10 10.05
C GLY A 101 -10.00 3.14 9.60
N HIS A 102 -9.60 2.35 8.61
CA HIS A 102 -8.27 2.43 8.03
C HIS A 102 -8.18 3.53 6.97
N TYR A 103 -6.99 4.12 6.82
CA TYR A 103 -6.67 4.84 5.60
C TYR A 103 -6.18 3.85 4.54
N CYS A 104 -6.78 3.91 3.36
CA CYS A 104 -6.43 3.01 2.26
C CYS A 104 -6.09 3.82 1.02
N CYS A 105 -5.00 3.48 0.34
CA CYS A 105 -4.61 4.15 -0.89
C CYS A 105 -3.94 3.21 -1.90
N ILE A 106 -3.91 3.65 -3.15
CA ILE A 106 -3.21 3.00 -4.25
C ILE A 106 -2.05 3.90 -4.64
N CYS A 107 -0.84 3.35 -4.65
CA CYS A 107 0.37 4.10 -4.98
C CYS A 107 1.03 3.52 -6.24
N TYR A 108 1.32 4.38 -7.22
CA TYR A 108 1.94 3.99 -8.48
C TYR A 108 3.46 4.16 -8.49
N SER A 109 4.05 4.58 -7.38
CA SER A 109 5.49 4.70 -7.23
C SER A 109 5.92 4.65 -5.77
N ALA A 110 7.20 4.38 -5.53
CA ALA A 110 7.80 4.49 -4.19
C ALA A 110 7.66 5.91 -3.63
N VAL A 111 7.84 6.93 -4.47
CA VAL A 111 7.68 8.34 -4.07
C VAL A 111 6.26 8.62 -3.58
N ALA A 112 5.25 8.12 -4.27
CA ALA A 112 3.86 8.28 -3.86
C ALA A 112 3.60 7.60 -2.50
N ALA A 113 4.10 6.40 -2.30
CA ALA A 113 3.97 5.68 -1.04
C ALA A 113 4.69 6.40 0.12
N VAL A 114 5.88 6.93 -0.11
CA VAL A 114 6.62 7.76 0.86
C VAL A 114 5.79 8.98 1.27
N LYS A 115 5.26 9.74 0.31
CA LYS A 115 4.43 10.92 0.59
C LYS A 115 3.20 10.57 1.43
N ALA A 116 2.52 9.48 1.08
CA ALA A 116 1.35 9.03 1.82
C ALA A 116 1.70 8.67 3.26
N VAL A 117 2.77 7.92 3.47
CA VAL A 117 3.20 7.50 4.81
C VAL A 117 3.72 8.68 5.63
N GLU A 118 4.47 9.60 5.05
CA GLU A 118 4.92 10.81 5.76
C GLU A 118 3.75 11.68 6.22
N GLU A 119 2.76 11.92 5.36
CA GLU A 119 1.55 12.64 5.76
C GLU A 119 0.81 11.90 6.88
N TYR A 120 0.63 10.59 6.71
CA TYR A 120 -0.05 9.74 7.69
C TYR A 120 0.61 9.79 9.09
N ILE A 121 1.92 9.61 9.15
CA ILE A 121 2.67 9.60 10.41
C ILE A 121 2.57 10.95 11.13
N ASN A 122 2.48 12.04 10.40
CA ASN A 122 2.46 13.40 10.95
C ASN A 122 1.04 13.90 11.28
N LEU A 123 0.01 13.09 11.13
CA LEU A 123 -1.34 13.46 11.55
C LEU A 123 -1.40 13.61 13.08
N SER A 124 -2.17 14.59 13.54
CA SER A 124 -2.38 14.86 14.96
C SER A 124 -3.86 14.86 15.32
N GLY A 125 -4.18 14.46 16.54
CA GLY A 125 -5.57 14.42 17.02
C GLY A 125 -6.47 13.60 16.08
N ASP A 126 -7.58 14.19 15.66
CA ASP A 126 -8.55 13.58 14.75
C ASP A 126 -8.34 14.00 13.28
N ALA A 127 -7.12 14.44 12.93
CA ALA A 127 -6.84 14.90 11.58
C ALA A 127 -7.05 13.81 10.53
N GLU A 128 -7.47 14.25 9.36
CA GLU A 128 -7.63 13.39 8.18
C GLU A 128 -6.49 13.60 7.19
N MET A 129 -6.24 12.57 6.39
CA MET A 129 -5.40 12.71 5.22
C MET A 129 -6.01 13.74 4.25
N THR A 130 -5.21 14.68 3.80
CA THR A 130 -5.72 15.78 2.96
C THR A 130 -5.95 15.38 1.52
N GLY A 131 -5.31 14.30 1.08
CA GLY A 131 -5.24 13.94 -0.32
C GLY A 131 -4.49 14.97 -1.18
N ALA A 132 -3.75 15.88 -0.55
CA ALA A 132 -3.00 16.95 -1.23
C ALA A 132 -1.95 16.42 -2.21
N THR A 133 -1.63 15.14 -2.11
CA THR A 133 -0.72 14.42 -2.99
C THR A 133 -1.42 13.70 -4.11
N LEU A 134 -2.75 13.81 -4.23
CA LEU A 134 -3.49 13.25 -5.36
C LEU A 134 -2.98 13.90 -6.65
N GLY A 135 -2.20 13.15 -7.40
CA GLY A 135 -1.68 13.62 -8.68
C GLY A 135 -2.80 13.82 -9.71
N GLU A 136 -2.64 14.77 -10.60
CA GLU A 136 -3.49 14.95 -11.79
C GLU A 136 -3.19 13.89 -12.85
N SER A 137 -2.74 12.70 -12.44
CA SER A 137 -2.37 11.63 -13.36
C SER A 137 -3.60 11.00 -14.02
N LEU A 138 -3.40 10.42 -15.18
CA LEU A 138 -4.44 9.67 -15.87
C LEU A 138 -4.97 8.52 -14.99
N GLN A 139 -4.07 7.88 -14.22
CA GLN A 139 -4.41 6.83 -13.27
C GLN A 139 -5.39 7.34 -12.20
N TYR A 140 -5.15 8.52 -11.66
CA TYR A 140 -6.07 9.14 -10.69
C TYR A 140 -7.48 9.29 -11.26
N GLN A 141 -7.61 9.78 -12.48
CA GLN A 141 -8.92 9.94 -13.13
C GLN A 141 -9.63 8.61 -13.32
N VAL A 142 -8.91 7.57 -13.73
CA VAL A 142 -9.46 6.22 -13.90
C VAL A 142 -9.95 5.65 -12.56
N HIS A 143 -9.18 5.85 -11.50
CA HIS A 143 -9.48 5.26 -10.19
C HIS A 143 -10.45 6.08 -9.35
N ARG A 144 -10.70 7.34 -9.70
CA ARG A 144 -11.62 8.23 -8.99
C ARG A 144 -13.01 7.63 -8.79
N ALA A 145 -13.51 6.90 -9.78
CA ALA A 145 -14.80 6.23 -9.72
C ALA A 145 -14.89 5.16 -8.61
N TRP A 146 -13.77 4.68 -8.10
CA TRP A 146 -13.74 3.65 -7.04
C TRP A 146 -13.79 4.23 -5.63
N GLY A 147 -13.66 5.54 -5.48
CA GLY A 147 -13.65 6.19 -4.18
C GLY A 147 -12.43 5.86 -3.32
N ILE A 148 -11.34 5.34 -3.92
CA ILE A 148 -10.09 5.02 -3.24
C ILE A 148 -9.05 6.05 -3.66
N PRO A 149 -8.35 6.72 -2.72
CA PRO A 149 -7.28 7.64 -3.06
C PRO A 149 -6.19 6.99 -3.89
N VAL A 150 -5.79 7.66 -4.96
CA VAL A 150 -4.63 7.30 -5.80
C VAL A 150 -3.59 8.40 -5.66
N ILE A 151 -2.41 8.05 -5.21
CA ILE A 151 -1.35 8.98 -4.88
C ILE A 151 -0.17 8.82 -5.83
#